data_caf6aabf616908378cb3b1d9544d1a68
#
_entry.id   caf6aabf616908378cb3b1d9544d1a68
#
_cell.length_a   1.000
_cell.length_b   1.000
_cell.length_c   1.000
_cell.angle_alpha   90.00
_cell.angle_beta   90.00
_cell.angle_gamma   90.00
#
_symmetry.space_group_name_H-M   'P 1'
#
loop_
_entity.id
_entity.type
_entity.pdbx_description
1 polymer ?
#
loop_
_entity_poly.entity_id
_entity_poly.type
_entity_poly.pdbx_seq_one_letter_code
_entity_poly.pdbx_strand_id
1 'polypeptide(L)'
;MAYEYILPETMVTAYRTGNILEFSTGLGNKEPIRKISKTEYVTPDGEIHFYEKHSKNRSENRASILKTMKNLRRLINHNFDGSPNELWITLTYAENQTDNVQVTKDFKVFMKKVRRRYPNMEYINVLEP
;
A
#
# COMPACT_ATOMS: atom_id res chain seq x y z
N MET A 1 -1.45 29.69 12.40
CA MET A 1 -1.26 28.28 12.81
C MET A 1 -2.52 27.85 13.55
N ALA A 2 -3.28 26.92 12.98
CA ALA A 2 -4.42 26.33 13.67
C ALA A 2 -3.88 25.22 14.59
N TYR A 3 -4.03 25.40 15.88
CA TYR A 3 -3.78 24.30 16.84
C TYR A 3 -4.97 23.38 16.80
N GLU A 4 -4.80 22.18 16.23
CA GLU A 4 -5.80 21.14 16.31
C GLU A 4 -5.76 20.56 17.73
N TYR A 5 -6.81 20.76 18.50
CA TYR A 5 -6.92 20.17 19.84
C TYR A 5 -7.12 18.67 19.69
N ILE A 6 -6.14 17.91 20.14
CA ILE A 6 -6.27 16.45 20.26
C ILE A 6 -7.11 16.17 21.51
N LEU A 7 -8.29 15.61 21.33
CA LEU A 7 -9.15 15.19 22.44
C LEU A 7 -8.43 14.13 23.29
N PRO A 8 -8.62 14.13 24.63
CA PRO A 8 -7.94 13.20 25.53
C PRO A 8 -8.14 11.71 25.19
N GLU A 9 -9.23 11.36 24.53
CA GLU A 9 -9.57 10.00 24.12
C GLU A 9 -9.03 9.61 22.74
N THR A 10 -8.28 10.51 22.09
CA THR A 10 -7.74 10.25 20.76
C THR A 10 -6.51 9.37 20.86
N MET A 11 -6.56 8.18 20.25
CA MET A 11 -5.37 7.34 20.11
C MET A 11 -4.47 7.88 19.00
N VAL A 12 -3.20 8.07 19.34
CA VAL A 12 -2.15 8.42 18.36
C VAL A 12 -1.32 7.18 18.06
N THR A 13 -1.31 6.78 16.81
CA THR A 13 -0.44 5.68 16.34
C THR A 13 0.75 6.27 15.60
N ALA A 14 1.95 5.91 16.03
CA ALA A 14 3.19 6.31 15.38
C ALA A 14 3.76 5.16 14.55
N TYR A 15 4.18 5.45 13.32
CA TYR A 15 4.90 4.52 12.45
C TYR A 15 6.22 5.14 12.04
N ARG A 16 7.31 4.42 12.24
CA ARG A 16 8.62 4.80 11.71
C ARG A 16 8.94 3.96 10.48
N THR A 17 9.21 4.63 9.36
CA THR A 17 9.60 4.01 8.09
C THR A 17 10.84 4.73 7.56
N GLY A 18 12.01 4.07 7.68
CA GLY A 18 13.28 4.71 7.37
C GLY A 18 13.49 5.96 8.24
N ASN A 19 13.70 7.10 7.58
CA ASN A 19 13.91 8.41 8.21
C ASN A 19 12.61 9.20 8.45
N ILE A 20 11.45 8.64 8.06
CA ILE A 20 10.14 9.28 8.19
C ILE A 20 9.39 8.74 9.40
N LEU A 21 8.83 9.65 10.19
CA LEU A 21 7.94 9.37 11.30
C LEU A 21 6.52 9.85 10.92
N GLU A 22 5.59 8.89 10.79
CA GLU A 22 4.19 9.15 10.47
C GLU A 22 3.34 9.02 11.72
N PHE A 23 2.58 10.07 12.07
CA PHE A 23 1.59 10.03 13.12
C PHE A 23 0.19 9.96 12.51
N SER A 24 -0.66 9.13 13.06
CA SER A 24 -2.08 9.10 12.71
C SER A 24 -2.93 9.08 13.96
N THR A 25 -3.96 9.92 13.98
CA THR A 25 -4.97 9.96 15.02
C THR A 25 -6.16 9.07 14.64
N GLY A 26 -6.77 8.43 15.63
CA GLY A 26 -7.98 7.62 15.48
C GLY A 26 -8.91 7.87 16.66
N LEU A 27 -10.20 7.80 16.40
CA LEU A 27 -11.22 7.78 17.47
C LEU A 27 -11.16 6.44 18.17
N GLY A 28 -10.58 6.41 19.38
CA GLY A 28 -10.68 5.35 20.37
C GLY A 28 -10.40 3.90 19.92
N ASN A 29 -10.36 3.00 20.87
CA ASN A 29 -10.41 1.57 20.61
C ASN A 29 -11.79 1.22 20.04
N LYS A 30 -11.85 0.89 18.75
CA LYS A 30 -12.99 0.13 18.27
C LYS A 30 -12.95 -1.20 18.99
N GLU A 31 -14.01 -1.52 19.71
CA GLU A 31 -14.13 -2.82 20.35
C GLU A 31 -13.90 -3.93 19.32
N PRO A 32 -13.12 -4.96 19.67
CA PRO A 32 -12.71 -5.95 18.69
C PRO A 32 -13.92 -6.79 18.23
N ILE A 33 -14.24 -6.69 16.94
CA ILE A 33 -15.19 -7.60 16.32
C ILE A 33 -14.57 -8.99 16.19
N ARG A 34 -15.31 -10.05 16.46
CA ARG A 34 -14.87 -11.43 16.27
C ARG A 34 -15.43 -11.99 14.97
N LYS A 35 -14.56 -12.36 14.05
CA LYS A 35 -14.96 -13.00 12.81
C LYS A 35 -15.45 -14.42 13.07
N ILE A 36 -16.66 -14.76 12.59
CA ILE A 36 -17.27 -16.10 12.68
C ILE A 36 -17.04 -16.86 11.37
N SER A 37 -17.32 -16.22 10.23
CA SER A 37 -17.21 -16.83 8.92
C SER A 37 -16.62 -15.87 7.88
N LYS A 38 -16.63 -16.23 6.61
CA LYS A 38 -16.26 -15.32 5.51
C LYS A 38 -17.25 -14.16 5.34
N THR A 39 -18.47 -14.34 5.78
CA THR A 39 -19.59 -13.41 5.57
C THR A 39 -20.12 -12.79 6.85
N GLU A 40 -19.72 -13.29 8.04
CA GLU A 40 -20.32 -12.93 9.31
C GLU A 40 -19.27 -12.57 10.36
N TYR A 41 -19.62 -11.62 11.23
CA TYR A 41 -18.87 -11.26 12.41
C TYR A 41 -19.80 -10.99 13.58
N VAL A 42 -19.29 -11.15 14.81
CA VAL A 42 -20.01 -10.82 16.05
C VAL A 42 -19.39 -9.57 16.66
N THR A 43 -20.23 -8.67 17.10
CA THR A 43 -19.88 -7.49 17.88
C THR A 43 -19.71 -7.84 19.36
N PRO A 44 -19.07 -7.01 20.19
CA PRO A 44 -18.85 -7.29 21.62
C PRO A 44 -20.13 -7.47 22.42
N ASP A 45 -21.22 -6.86 22.00
CA ASP A 45 -22.58 -7.02 22.56
C ASP A 45 -23.25 -8.35 22.19
N GLY A 46 -22.59 -9.17 21.34
CA GLY A 46 -23.05 -10.50 20.97
C GLY A 46 -23.93 -10.52 19.72
N GLU A 47 -24.15 -9.40 19.06
CA GLU A 47 -24.93 -9.35 17.83
C GLU A 47 -24.15 -9.87 16.62
N ILE A 48 -24.84 -10.64 15.77
CA ILE A 48 -24.25 -11.17 14.53
C ILE A 48 -24.58 -10.23 13.38
N HIS A 49 -23.56 -9.75 12.72
CA HIS A 49 -23.65 -8.90 11.54
C HIS A 49 -23.03 -9.56 10.32
N PHE A 50 -23.53 -9.18 9.14
CA PHE A 50 -22.99 -9.62 7.87
C PHE A 50 -22.01 -8.56 7.33
N TYR A 51 -20.89 -9.03 6.76
CA TYR A 51 -20.06 -8.13 5.98
C TYR A 51 -20.83 -7.65 4.75
N GLU A 52 -20.85 -6.36 4.52
CA GLU A 52 -21.40 -5.84 3.27
C GLU A 52 -20.65 -6.46 2.09
N LYS A 53 -21.40 -6.85 1.05
CA LYS A 53 -20.80 -7.30 -0.21
C LYS A 53 -20.00 -6.15 -0.81
N HIS A 54 -18.70 -6.26 -0.73
CA HIS A 54 -17.82 -5.31 -1.38
C HIS A 54 -17.99 -5.38 -2.90
N SER A 55 -17.72 -4.25 -3.55
CA SER A 55 -17.68 -4.05 -4.99
C SER A 55 -17.07 -5.24 -5.74
N LYS A 56 -17.62 -5.59 -6.89
CA LYS A 56 -17.15 -6.70 -7.75
C LYS A 56 -15.69 -6.47 -8.18
N ASN A 57 -15.30 -5.22 -8.38
CA ASN A 57 -13.97 -4.82 -8.80
C ASN A 57 -13.23 -4.13 -7.65
N ARG A 58 -11.94 -4.44 -7.50
CA ARG A 58 -11.09 -3.79 -6.51
C ARG A 58 -11.02 -2.26 -6.68
N SER A 59 -11.10 -1.77 -7.92
CA SER A 59 -11.09 -0.34 -8.24
C SER A 59 -12.26 0.43 -7.62
N GLU A 60 -13.36 -0.23 -7.35
CA GLU A 60 -14.53 0.36 -6.71
C GLU A 60 -14.43 0.36 -5.17
N ASN A 61 -13.53 -0.45 -4.61
CA ASN A 61 -13.32 -0.53 -3.16
C ASN A 61 -12.30 0.52 -2.70
N ARG A 62 -12.78 1.74 -2.46
CA ARG A 62 -11.96 2.87 -2.02
C ARG A 62 -11.13 2.58 -0.78
N ALA A 63 -11.68 1.87 0.22
CA ALA A 63 -10.96 1.53 1.45
C ALA A 63 -9.78 0.61 1.18
N SER A 64 -9.94 -0.39 0.31
CA SER A 64 -8.86 -1.29 -0.13
C SER A 64 -7.76 -0.55 -0.88
N ILE A 65 -8.15 0.39 -1.77
CA ILE A 65 -7.19 1.21 -2.52
C ILE A 65 -6.39 2.10 -1.56
N LEU A 66 -7.05 2.84 -0.67
CA LEU A 66 -6.39 3.71 0.31
C LEU A 66 -5.42 2.94 1.21
N LYS A 67 -5.81 1.74 1.67
CA LYS A 67 -4.92 0.86 2.44
C LYS A 67 -3.69 0.44 1.63
N THR A 68 -3.89 0.11 0.35
CA THR A 68 -2.78 -0.26 -0.55
C THR A 68 -1.84 0.91 -0.77
N MET A 69 -2.37 2.10 -1.06
CA MET A 69 -1.56 3.31 -1.27
C MET A 69 -0.78 3.71 -0.01
N LYS A 70 -1.41 3.60 1.16
CA LYS A 70 -0.74 3.83 2.45
C LYS A 70 0.43 2.86 2.66
N ASN A 71 0.22 1.57 2.40
CA ASN A 71 1.26 0.56 2.54
C ASN A 71 2.39 0.76 1.50
N LEU A 72 2.04 1.08 0.26
CA LEU A 72 3.02 1.38 -0.79
C LEU A 72 3.90 2.59 -0.40
N ARG A 73 3.29 3.69 0.06
CA ARG A 73 4.03 4.86 0.53
C ARG A 73 5.01 4.50 1.65
N ARG A 74 4.58 3.70 2.62
CA ARG A 74 5.45 3.25 3.71
C ARG A 74 6.60 2.38 3.21
N LEU A 75 6.32 1.51 2.24
CA LEU A 75 7.34 0.67 1.62
C LEU A 75 8.38 1.52 0.87
N ILE A 76 7.92 2.53 0.10
CA ILE A 76 8.81 3.49 -0.57
C ILE A 76 9.66 4.23 0.46
N ASN A 77 9.06 4.83 1.47
CA ASN A 77 9.76 5.60 2.50
C ASN A 77 10.75 4.75 3.32
N HIS A 78 10.53 3.43 3.39
CA HIS A 78 11.45 2.53 4.10
C HIS A 78 12.69 2.18 3.28
N ASN A 79 12.54 2.07 1.97
CA ASN A 79 13.58 1.56 1.07
C ASN A 79 14.29 2.66 0.28
N PHE A 80 13.68 3.85 0.17
CA PHE A 80 14.22 4.96 -0.61
C PHE A 80 14.24 6.21 0.26
N ASP A 81 15.40 6.85 0.34
CA ASP A 81 15.64 8.04 1.18
C ASP A 81 16.08 9.28 0.38
N GLY A 82 16.13 9.16 -0.97
CA GLY A 82 16.57 10.22 -1.87
C GLY A 82 18.09 10.29 -2.01
N SER A 83 18.77 9.19 -1.74
CA SER A 83 20.22 9.12 -1.87
C SER A 83 20.68 9.22 -3.33
N PRO A 84 21.93 9.66 -3.61
CA PRO A 84 22.48 9.74 -4.98
C PRO A 84 22.53 8.40 -5.72
N ASN A 85 22.39 7.29 -5.00
CA ASN A 85 22.41 5.94 -5.58
C ASN A 85 21.02 5.48 -6.02
N GLU A 86 19.98 6.28 -5.79
CA GLU A 86 18.61 5.99 -6.20
C GLU A 86 18.33 6.61 -7.56
N LEU A 87 17.71 5.82 -8.44
CA LEU A 87 17.41 6.25 -9.80
C LEU A 87 15.93 6.07 -10.10
N TRP A 88 15.36 7.08 -10.76
CA TRP A 88 14.07 6.97 -11.42
C TRP A 88 14.31 6.66 -12.90
N ILE A 89 13.78 5.54 -13.38
CA ILE A 89 13.98 5.09 -14.76
C ILE A 89 12.61 4.86 -15.40
N THR A 90 12.41 5.46 -16.59
CA THR A 90 11.26 5.18 -17.44
C THR A 90 11.72 4.28 -18.58
N LEU A 91 11.06 3.15 -18.76
CA LEU A 91 11.30 2.21 -19.85
C LEU A 91 10.13 2.31 -20.82
N THR A 92 10.42 2.53 -22.09
CA THR A 92 9.43 2.65 -23.17
C THR A 92 9.73 1.67 -24.30
N TYR A 93 8.69 1.29 -25.03
CA TYR A 93 8.84 0.56 -26.29
C TYR A 93 8.96 1.56 -27.47
N ALA A 94 9.60 1.13 -28.54
CA ALA A 94 9.66 1.91 -29.78
C ALA A 94 8.28 2.03 -30.44
N GLU A 95 7.46 0.99 -30.30
CA GLU A 95 6.10 0.94 -30.79
C GLU A 95 5.13 0.80 -29.62
N ASN A 96 3.88 1.23 -29.81
CA ASN A 96 2.88 1.13 -28.74
C ASN A 96 2.57 -0.32 -28.44
N GLN A 97 2.89 -0.76 -27.21
CA GLN A 97 2.64 -2.12 -26.73
C GLN A 97 1.49 -2.12 -25.76
N THR A 98 0.38 -2.76 -26.12
CA THR A 98 -0.85 -2.85 -25.30
C THR A 98 -1.01 -4.18 -24.57
N ASP A 99 -0.17 -5.18 -24.88
CA ASP A 99 -0.21 -6.47 -24.18
C ASP A 99 0.55 -6.43 -22.86
N ASN A 100 -0.16 -6.21 -21.76
CA ASN A 100 0.37 -6.16 -20.39
C ASN A 100 1.10 -7.46 -19.99
N VAL A 101 0.70 -8.61 -20.55
CA VAL A 101 1.33 -9.90 -20.25
C VAL A 101 2.71 -9.95 -20.89
N GLN A 102 2.82 -9.50 -22.14
CA GLN A 102 4.09 -9.42 -22.84
C GLN A 102 5.03 -8.41 -22.18
N VAL A 103 4.55 -7.20 -21.88
CA VAL A 103 5.31 -6.17 -21.15
C VAL A 103 5.86 -6.73 -19.82
N THR A 104 5.04 -7.46 -19.08
CA THR A 104 5.48 -8.06 -17.80
C THR A 104 6.57 -9.12 -18.01
N LYS A 105 6.49 -9.92 -19.07
CA LYS A 105 7.51 -10.92 -19.40
C LYS A 105 8.85 -10.26 -19.78
N ASP A 106 8.79 -9.25 -20.64
CA ASP A 106 9.97 -8.53 -21.11
C ASP A 106 10.67 -7.81 -19.96
N PHE A 107 9.89 -7.17 -19.08
CA PHE A 107 10.41 -6.55 -17.88
C PHE A 107 11.11 -7.58 -16.96
N LYS A 108 10.52 -8.76 -16.74
CA LYS A 108 11.17 -9.83 -15.95
C LYS A 108 12.50 -10.28 -16.57
N VAL A 109 12.57 -10.40 -17.91
CA VAL A 109 13.81 -10.76 -18.62
C VAL A 109 14.84 -9.66 -18.46
N PHE A 110 14.45 -8.41 -18.64
CA PHE A 110 15.31 -7.25 -18.41
C PHE A 110 15.87 -7.23 -16.99
N MET A 111 15.00 -7.32 -15.97
CA MET A 111 15.42 -7.31 -14.56
C MET A 111 16.31 -8.49 -14.19
N LYS A 112 16.13 -9.66 -14.81
CA LYS A 112 17.04 -10.80 -14.64
C LYS A 112 18.46 -10.48 -15.12
N LYS A 113 18.61 -9.73 -16.24
CA LYS A 113 19.91 -9.27 -16.73
C LYS A 113 20.52 -8.21 -15.81
N VAL A 114 19.73 -7.24 -15.38
CA VAL A 114 20.17 -6.17 -14.46
C VAL A 114 20.66 -6.75 -13.13
N ARG A 115 19.91 -7.68 -12.52
CA ARG A 115 20.29 -8.33 -11.26
C ARG A 115 21.58 -9.16 -11.34
N ARG A 116 21.94 -9.68 -12.50
CA ARG A 116 23.26 -10.32 -12.67
C ARG A 116 24.42 -9.33 -12.51
N ARG A 117 24.20 -8.06 -12.88
CA ARG A 117 25.19 -6.98 -12.74
C ARG A 117 25.14 -6.34 -11.37
N TYR A 118 23.93 -6.21 -10.81
CA TYR A 118 23.65 -5.52 -9.55
C TYR A 118 22.80 -6.44 -8.64
N PRO A 119 23.40 -7.45 -7.99
CA PRO A 119 22.64 -8.48 -7.25
C PRO A 119 21.88 -7.94 -6.06
N ASN A 120 22.35 -6.87 -5.43
CA ASN A 120 21.75 -6.24 -4.23
C ASN A 120 20.79 -5.09 -4.57
N MET A 121 20.42 -4.93 -5.84
CA MET A 121 19.55 -3.85 -6.25
C MET A 121 18.09 -4.14 -5.84
N GLU A 122 17.51 -3.21 -5.10
CA GLU A 122 16.08 -3.17 -4.81
C GLU A 122 15.37 -2.27 -5.83
N TYR A 123 14.12 -2.57 -6.13
CA TYR A 123 13.33 -1.76 -7.06
C TYR A 123 11.83 -1.86 -6.81
N ILE A 124 11.14 -0.80 -7.18
CA ILE A 124 9.68 -0.77 -7.31
C ILE A 124 9.39 -0.42 -8.78
N ASN A 125 8.45 -1.14 -9.39
CA ASN A 125 8.00 -0.84 -10.75
C ASN A 125 6.50 -0.58 -10.79
N VAL A 126 6.11 0.32 -11.67
CA VAL A 126 4.71 0.59 -12.01
C VAL A 126 4.58 0.41 -13.51
N LEU A 127 3.52 -0.27 -13.93
CA LEU A 127 3.11 -0.36 -15.33
C LEU A 127 2.05 0.71 -15.56
N GLU A 128 2.33 1.64 -16.45
CA GLU A 128 1.36 2.62 -16.92
C GLU A 128 0.54 2.02 -18.07
N PRO A 129 -0.78 2.25 -18.10
CA PRO A 129 -1.67 1.74 -19.14
C PRO A 129 -1.46 2.41 -20.50
#